data_edd62678341d94227e5244abbafc3a49
#
_entry.id   edd62678341d94227e5244abbafc3a49
#
_cell.length_a   1.000
_cell.length_b   1.000
_cell.length_c   1.000
_cell.angle_alpha   90.00
_cell.angle_beta   90.00
_cell.angle_gamma   90.00
#
_symmetry.space_group_name_H-M   'P 1'
#
loop_
_entity.id
_entity.type
_entity.pdbx_description
1 polymer ?
#
loop_
_entity_poly.entity_id
_entity_poly.type
_entity_poly.pdbx_seq_one_letter_code
_entity_poly.pdbx_strand_id
1 'polypeptide(L)'
;MPPSTFSFHHAHPFSRIFGNFLANSQNPSNLMTKKKLRSQEWYGRTGKDGFIYRSWMKNQGLPHHLFEGEKPVIGICNTWSELTPCNAHFRDLAEALKRGIWEAGGFPLEFPVMSLGECSIKPTAMLFRNLASMDVEESIRANPMDGVILMCGCDKTTPSLVMGAASVNLPTLVLSGGPMLVGRFKGKKIGTSDIWRFAEDFKLGKLSQEEFIEAEAAMSRSVGHCAPMGTASTMAAMVEALGLALPDNATIPAADSRRKVMAHLAGMRIVEMVKEDLTMDKILTRKAFENSIMVNAAVGGSTNFILHLIAIAKRIGVPLDLADFDEFSSRIPLIANVQPSGEHWVEDLFYAGGLPAVMKEIEKHLHTDALTVNGKTLGENITKAECWDRNLIGTFENPIKPESGIAVLKGNLCPQGAVLKPSAATPSLLTHTGRAVVFEDIDDYKARVDDPNLDIDETCVMVLKKVGPKGYPGMPEVGNMGLPKKLLEKGVKDMVRISDGRMSGTGFGTVVLHVSPESAI
;
A
#
# COMPACT_ATOMS: atom_id res chain seq x y z
N MET A 1 -29.25 -41.11 30.45
CA MET A 1 -28.11 -40.24 30.11
C MET A 1 -28.59 -39.20 29.12
N PRO A 2 -28.57 -37.89 29.44
CA PRO A 2 -29.02 -36.86 28.49
C PRO A 2 -27.89 -36.53 27.51
N PRO A 3 -28.17 -36.03 26.29
CA PRO A 3 -27.17 -35.72 25.28
C PRO A 3 -26.46 -34.42 25.62
N SER A 4 -25.11 -34.45 25.53
CA SER A 4 -24.23 -33.32 25.71
C SER A 4 -24.39 -32.34 24.56
N THR A 5 -24.79 -31.13 24.87
CA THR A 5 -24.79 -29.97 23.97
C THR A 5 -23.36 -29.50 23.74
N PHE A 6 -22.85 -29.68 22.55
CA PHE A 6 -21.61 -29.03 22.10
C PHE A 6 -21.96 -27.58 21.69
N SER A 7 -21.46 -26.63 22.47
CA SER A 7 -21.50 -25.20 22.14
C SER A 7 -20.29 -24.88 21.26
N PHE A 8 -20.51 -24.65 19.97
CA PHE A 8 -19.51 -24.07 19.07
C PHE A 8 -19.50 -22.56 19.25
N HIS A 9 -18.64 -22.06 20.12
CA HIS A 9 -18.29 -20.64 20.20
C HIS A 9 -16.89 -20.44 19.60
N HIS A 10 -16.80 -20.52 18.28
CA HIS A 10 -15.71 -19.91 17.52
C HIS A 10 -16.33 -19.04 16.43
N ALA A 11 -16.42 -17.74 16.72
CA ALA A 11 -16.84 -16.75 15.74
C ALA A 11 -15.73 -16.61 14.68
N HIS A 12 -15.95 -17.16 13.50
CA HIS A 12 -15.13 -16.97 12.32
C HIS A 12 -15.01 -15.47 11.96
N PRO A 13 -13.89 -14.98 11.37
CA PRO A 13 -13.70 -13.58 10.92
C PRO A 13 -14.86 -13.01 10.10
N PHE A 14 -15.60 -13.86 9.40
CA PHE A 14 -16.78 -13.50 8.60
C PHE A 14 -17.91 -12.78 9.37
N SER A 15 -18.09 -13.02 10.64
CA SER A 15 -19.16 -12.37 11.41
C SER A 15 -18.95 -10.86 11.59
N ARG A 16 -17.71 -10.37 11.44
CA ARG A 16 -17.39 -8.95 11.57
C ARG A 16 -17.81 -8.13 10.36
N ILE A 17 -17.65 -8.67 9.14
CA ILE A 17 -18.03 -7.96 7.90
C ILE A 17 -19.55 -7.91 7.76
N PHE A 18 -20.27 -9.00 8.09
CA PHE A 18 -21.72 -9.12 7.92
C PHE A 18 -22.55 -8.51 9.06
N GLY A 19 -22.11 -8.61 10.30
CA GLY A 19 -22.93 -8.21 11.47
C GLY A 19 -23.21 -6.72 11.59
N ASN A 20 -22.45 -5.87 10.92
CA ASN A 20 -22.56 -4.41 11.02
C ASN A 20 -23.28 -3.74 9.84
N PHE A 21 -23.51 -4.44 8.72
CA PHE A 21 -24.19 -3.88 7.54
C PHE A 21 -25.72 -3.88 7.64
N LEU A 22 -26.29 -4.85 8.37
CA LEU A 22 -27.77 -5.03 8.42
C LEU A 22 -28.47 -4.22 9.52
N ALA A 23 -27.74 -3.57 10.41
CA ALA A 23 -28.33 -2.91 11.59
C ALA A 23 -28.83 -1.48 11.38
N ASN A 24 -28.55 -0.82 10.24
CA ASN A 24 -28.84 0.60 10.04
C ASN A 24 -29.87 0.95 8.95
N SER A 25 -30.70 0.00 8.50
CA SER A 25 -31.68 0.27 7.43
C SER A 25 -33.05 0.77 7.90
N GLN A 26 -33.23 1.15 9.16
CA GLN A 26 -34.52 1.68 9.64
C GLN A 26 -34.34 2.94 10.49
N ASN A 27 -34.29 4.09 9.82
CA ASN A 27 -34.77 5.33 10.42
C ASN A 27 -35.29 6.28 9.31
N PRO A 28 -36.61 6.35 9.06
CA PRO A 28 -37.19 7.25 8.09
C PRO A 28 -37.72 8.50 8.80
N SER A 29 -36.87 9.53 8.97
CA SER A 29 -37.36 10.90 9.17
C SER A 29 -36.20 11.90 9.22
N ASN A 30 -35.74 12.31 8.06
CA ASN A 30 -35.21 13.66 7.86
C ASN A 30 -35.39 14.00 6.37
N LEU A 31 -36.32 14.88 6.05
CA LEU A 31 -36.44 15.56 4.75
C LEU A 31 -35.23 16.50 4.59
N MET A 32 -34.03 15.95 4.43
CA MET A 32 -32.92 16.69 3.84
C MET A 32 -33.27 16.89 2.36
N THR A 33 -33.24 18.14 1.90
CA THR A 33 -33.28 18.46 0.47
C THR A 33 -32.25 17.60 -0.22
N LYS A 34 -32.69 16.66 -1.09
CA LYS A 34 -31.81 15.75 -1.84
C LYS A 34 -30.74 16.59 -2.54
N LYS A 35 -29.49 16.48 -2.15
CA LYS A 35 -28.37 17.16 -2.82
C LYS A 35 -28.39 16.74 -4.29
N LYS A 36 -28.33 17.70 -5.20
CA LYS A 36 -28.26 17.42 -6.64
C LYS A 36 -26.96 16.67 -6.94
N LEU A 37 -27.07 15.50 -7.57
CA LEU A 37 -25.94 14.72 -8.01
C LEU A 37 -25.08 15.52 -9.02
N ARG A 38 -23.75 15.43 -8.92
CA ARG A 38 -22.82 16.11 -9.83
C ARG A 38 -23.00 15.63 -11.28
N SER A 39 -23.28 14.35 -11.48
CA SER A 39 -23.56 13.75 -12.79
C SER A 39 -24.70 14.45 -13.54
N GLN A 40 -25.61 15.12 -12.81
CA GLN A 40 -26.72 15.86 -13.40
C GLN A 40 -26.30 17.21 -14.03
N GLU A 41 -25.07 17.67 -13.83
CA GLU A 41 -24.48 18.76 -14.61
C GLU A 41 -24.32 18.39 -16.08
N TRP A 42 -24.22 17.12 -16.41
CA TRP A 42 -24.20 16.56 -17.76
C TRP A 42 -25.56 15.96 -18.14
N TYR A 43 -25.99 14.93 -17.46
CA TYR A 43 -27.17 14.13 -17.84
C TYR A 43 -28.51 14.84 -17.59
N GLY A 44 -28.58 15.75 -16.63
CA GLY A 44 -29.77 16.57 -16.32
C GLY A 44 -29.98 17.77 -17.23
N ARG A 45 -29.05 18.07 -18.14
CA ARG A 45 -29.21 19.19 -19.08
C ARG A 45 -30.34 18.92 -20.06
N THR A 46 -31.07 19.99 -20.40
CA THR A 46 -32.08 20.00 -21.46
C THR A 46 -31.45 20.44 -22.80
N GLY A 47 -32.17 20.25 -23.91
CA GLY A 47 -31.74 20.69 -25.23
C GLY A 47 -30.57 19.84 -25.79
N LYS A 48 -29.78 20.46 -26.67
CA LYS A 48 -28.75 19.82 -27.50
C LYS A 48 -27.68 19.09 -26.64
N ASP A 49 -27.17 19.73 -25.61
CA ASP A 49 -26.06 19.20 -24.80
C ASP A 49 -26.48 17.93 -24.05
N GLY A 50 -27.62 18.01 -23.34
CA GLY A 50 -28.14 16.83 -22.64
C GLY A 50 -28.52 15.69 -23.59
N PHE A 51 -29.05 16.03 -24.79
CA PHE A 51 -29.30 15.05 -25.84
C PHE A 51 -28.00 14.32 -26.23
N ILE A 52 -26.92 15.07 -26.53
CA ILE A 52 -25.61 14.50 -26.91
C ILE A 52 -25.11 13.58 -25.80
N TYR A 53 -25.01 14.07 -24.56
CA TYR A 53 -24.46 13.25 -23.47
C TYR A 53 -25.21 11.94 -23.26
N ARG A 54 -26.54 11.97 -23.19
CA ARG A 54 -27.33 10.76 -22.99
C ARG A 54 -27.38 9.86 -24.23
N SER A 55 -27.42 10.44 -25.44
CA SER A 55 -27.49 9.65 -26.68
C SER A 55 -26.22 8.81 -26.88
N TRP A 56 -25.03 9.42 -26.67
CA TRP A 56 -23.77 8.70 -26.79
C TRP A 56 -23.63 7.57 -25.75
N MET A 57 -24.08 7.80 -24.51
CA MET A 57 -24.07 6.76 -23.51
C MET A 57 -25.02 5.61 -23.83
N LYS A 58 -26.16 5.90 -24.47
CA LYS A 58 -27.14 4.88 -24.89
C LYS A 58 -26.66 3.93 -25.96
N ASN A 59 -25.59 4.24 -26.71
CA ASN A 59 -24.99 3.32 -27.69
C ASN A 59 -24.45 2.04 -27.06
N GLN A 60 -24.25 2.04 -25.73
CA GLN A 60 -23.84 0.88 -24.94
C GLN A 60 -25.04 0.03 -24.47
N GLY A 61 -26.25 0.30 -24.94
CA GLY A 61 -27.47 -0.42 -24.52
C GLY A 61 -28.06 0.07 -23.18
N LEU A 62 -27.67 1.27 -22.72
CA LEU A 62 -28.11 1.82 -21.44
C LEU A 62 -29.51 2.44 -21.55
N PRO A 63 -30.48 2.06 -20.68
CA PRO A 63 -31.83 2.60 -20.70
C PRO A 63 -31.90 4.03 -20.12
N HIS A 64 -32.93 4.79 -20.51
CA HIS A 64 -33.04 6.21 -20.20
C HIS A 64 -33.08 6.54 -18.71
N HIS A 65 -33.77 5.72 -17.90
CA HIS A 65 -33.93 5.97 -16.47
C HIS A 65 -32.61 6.06 -15.67
N LEU A 66 -31.49 5.54 -16.21
CA LEU A 66 -30.17 5.65 -15.57
C LEU A 66 -29.65 7.10 -15.55
N PHE A 67 -30.19 7.98 -16.37
CA PHE A 67 -29.76 9.39 -16.52
C PHE A 67 -30.69 10.40 -15.84
N GLU A 68 -31.75 9.94 -15.17
CA GLU A 68 -32.80 10.80 -14.57
C GLU A 68 -32.40 11.39 -13.20
N GLY A 69 -31.21 11.06 -12.68
CA GLY A 69 -30.65 11.65 -11.45
C GLY A 69 -31.09 11.00 -10.15
N GLU A 70 -31.72 9.84 -10.22
CA GLU A 70 -32.06 9.05 -9.02
C GLU A 70 -30.92 8.14 -8.56
N LYS A 71 -30.07 7.71 -9.50
CA LYS A 71 -28.97 6.79 -9.26
C LYS A 71 -27.64 7.54 -9.31
N PRO A 72 -26.83 7.51 -8.22
CA PRO A 72 -25.47 8.03 -8.27
C PRO A 72 -24.61 7.32 -9.33
N VAL A 73 -23.88 8.08 -10.11
CA VAL A 73 -22.90 7.55 -11.07
C VAL A 73 -21.58 7.30 -10.35
N ILE A 74 -21.18 6.05 -10.30
CA ILE A 74 -19.95 5.63 -9.61
C ILE A 74 -18.88 5.26 -10.64
N GLY A 75 -17.80 6.03 -10.65
CA GLY A 75 -16.61 5.72 -11.44
C GLY A 75 -15.81 4.57 -10.82
N ILE A 76 -15.48 3.56 -11.62
CA ILE A 76 -14.53 2.51 -11.23
C ILE A 76 -13.21 2.80 -11.95
N CYS A 77 -12.28 3.43 -11.23
CA CYS A 77 -10.94 3.77 -11.70
C CYS A 77 -10.07 2.52 -11.68
N ASN A 78 -9.88 1.87 -12.82
CA ASN A 78 -9.26 0.55 -12.91
C ASN A 78 -7.84 0.63 -13.50
N THR A 79 -6.85 0.16 -12.73
CA THR A 79 -5.46 0.00 -13.16
C THR A 79 -5.16 -1.42 -13.68
N TRP A 80 -6.15 -2.13 -14.20
CA TRP A 80 -5.91 -3.42 -14.82
C TRP A 80 -4.92 -3.32 -15.98
N SER A 81 -3.97 -4.26 -16.04
CA SER A 81 -3.04 -4.40 -17.17
C SER A 81 -2.37 -5.76 -17.15
N GLU A 82 -2.17 -6.38 -18.29
CA GLU A 82 -1.31 -7.57 -18.44
C GLU A 82 0.18 -7.23 -18.24
N LEU A 83 0.57 -5.97 -18.48
CA LEU A 83 1.93 -5.47 -18.23
C LEU A 83 2.22 -5.22 -16.74
N THR A 84 1.20 -5.28 -15.89
CA THR A 84 1.31 -5.09 -14.44
C THR A 84 0.73 -6.31 -13.72
N PRO A 85 1.50 -7.38 -13.53
CA PRO A 85 1.01 -8.65 -12.97
C PRO A 85 0.30 -8.52 -11.63
N CYS A 86 0.70 -7.56 -10.78
CA CYS A 86 0.03 -7.25 -9.52
C CYS A 86 -1.46 -6.91 -9.69
N ASN A 87 -1.86 -6.37 -10.85
CA ASN A 87 -3.21 -5.88 -11.15
C ASN A 87 -3.96 -6.75 -12.18
N ALA A 88 -3.36 -7.87 -12.63
CA ALA A 88 -3.91 -8.70 -13.70
C ALA A 88 -5.31 -9.28 -13.41
N HIS A 89 -5.70 -9.41 -12.14
CA HIS A 89 -7.00 -9.93 -11.69
C HIS A 89 -8.09 -8.85 -11.53
N PHE A 90 -7.82 -7.60 -11.84
CA PHE A 90 -8.75 -6.49 -11.54
C PHE A 90 -10.02 -6.49 -12.38
N ARG A 91 -10.04 -7.13 -13.56
CA ARG A 91 -11.30 -7.32 -14.31
C ARG A 91 -12.33 -8.07 -13.49
N ASP A 92 -11.93 -9.17 -12.83
CA ASP A 92 -12.83 -9.96 -11.98
C ASP A 92 -13.32 -9.18 -10.75
N LEU A 93 -12.45 -8.36 -10.16
CA LEU A 93 -12.82 -7.51 -9.02
C LEU A 93 -13.74 -6.37 -9.45
N ALA A 94 -13.56 -5.79 -10.65
CA ALA A 94 -14.44 -4.77 -11.20
C ALA A 94 -15.88 -5.31 -11.38
N GLU A 95 -16.04 -6.55 -11.83
CA GLU A 95 -17.36 -7.17 -11.93
C GLU A 95 -18.02 -7.36 -10.55
N ALA A 96 -17.24 -7.68 -9.52
CA ALA A 96 -17.77 -7.76 -8.17
C ALA A 96 -18.18 -6.37 -7.63
N LEU A 97 -17.39 -5.31 -7.89
CA LEU A 97 -17.74 -3.92 -7.59
C LEU A 97 -19.05 -3.50 -8.27
N LYS A 98 -19.17 -3.75 -9.58
CA LYS A 98 -20.38 -3.41 -10.36
C LYS A 98 -21.64 -4.04 -9.76
N ARG A 99 -21.58 -5.31 -9.34
CA ARG A 99 -22.71 -5.98 -8.66
C ARG A 99 -23.11 -5.24 -7.39
N GLY A 100 -22.14 -4.89 -6.53
CA GLY A 100 -22.43 -4.17 -5.28
C GLY A 100 -23.00 -2.76 -5.54
N ILE A 101 -22.48 -2.04 -6.54
CA ILE A 101 -23.00 -0.72 -6.92
C ILE A 101 -24.44 -0.81 -7.41
N TRP A 102 -24.75 -1.78 -8.30
CA TRP A 102 -26.11 -2.01 -8.78
C TRP A 102 -27.08 -2.38 -7.64
N GLU A 103 -26.66 -3.27 -6.74
CA GLU A 103 -27.46 -3.71 -5.59
C GLU A 103 -27.82 -2.53 -4.67
N ALA A 104 -26.90 -1.61 -4.44
CA ALA A 104 -27.12 -0.41 -3.62
C ALA A 104 -27.89 0.73 -4.36
N GLY A 105 -28.26 0.50 -5.63
CA GLY A 105 -29.01 1.46 -6.44
C GLY A 105 -28.15 2.52 -7.13
N GLY A 106 -26.85 2.32 -7.27
CA GLY A 106 -25.96 3.17 -8.05
C GLY A 106 -25.88 2.77 -9.53
N PHE A 107 -25.14 3.54 -10.32
CA PHE A 107 -24.85 3.27 -11.72
C PHE A 107 -23.33 3.23 -11.96
N PRO A 108 -22.72 2.05 -12.12
CA PRO A 108 -21.28 1.91 -12.29
C PRO A 108 -20.83 2.22 -13.71
N LEU A 109 -19.73 3.01 -13.82
CA LEU A 109 -19.00 3.23 -15.06
C LEU A 109 -17.52 2.97 -14.83
N GLU A 110 -16.98 1.95 -15.47
CA GLU A 110 -15.56 1.60 -15.39
C GLU A 110 -14.75 2.39 -16.42
N PHE A 111 -13.60 2.91 -16.00
CA PHE A 111 -12.66 3.59 -16.89
C PHE A 111 -11.21 3.19 -16.57
N PRO A 112 -10.35 3.05 -17.60
CA PRO A 112 -8.94 2.72 -17.41
C PRO A 112 -8.15 3.96 -17.04
N VAL A 113 -7.07 3.75 -16.29
CA VAL A 113 -6.01 4.74 -16.04
C VAL A 113 -4.66 4.05 -16.13
N MET A 114 -3.59 4.83 -16.18
CA MET A 114 -2.23 4.30 -16.30
C MET A 114 -1.92 3.30 -15.19
N SER A 115 -1.48 2.09 -15.56
CA SER A 115 -1.06 1.03 -14.66
C SER A 115 0.46 1.00 -14.49
N LEU A 116 0.94 1.22 -13.28
CA LEU A 116 2.37 1.32 -12.96
C LEU A 116 2.89 0.03 -12.34
N GLY A 117 3.53 -0.83 -13.15
CA GLY A 117 4.17 -2.08 -12.72
C GLY A 117 5.61 -1.84 -12.27
N GLU A 118 5.91 -1.90 -10.98
CA GLU A 118 7.26 -1.63 -10.46
C GLU A 118 8.34 -2.55 -11.02
N CYS A 119 8.01 -3.82 -11.27
CA CYS A 119 9.00 -4.80 -11.71
C CYS A 119 9.48 -4.59 -13.15
N SER A 120 8.68 -3.98 -14.03
CA SER A 120 8.92 -3.97 -15.48
C SER A 120 9.09 -2.59 -16.10
N ILE A 121 8.54 -1.53 -15.49
CA ILE A 121 8.64 -0.17 -16.04
C ILE A 121 10.06 0.40 -15.85
N LYS A 122 10.64 0.92 -16.93
CA LYS A 122 11.96 1.57 -16.94
C LYS A 122 11.84 3.09 -17.12
N PRO A 123 12.71 3.88 -16.49
CA PRO A 123 13.77 3.48 -15.55
C PRO A 123 13.22 3.00 -14.21
N THR A 124 12.04 3.46 -13.79
CA THR A 124 11.32 3.07 -12.56
C THR A 124 9.87 3.56 -12.64
N ALA A 125 8.92 2.85 -12.06
CA ALA A 125 7.52 3.26 -11.99
C ALA A 125 7.32 4.60 -11.26
N MET A 126 8.21 4.97 -10.35
CA MET A 126 8.17 6.24 -9.62
C MET A 126 8.26 7.48 -10.52
N LEU A 127 8.97 7.40 -11.64
CA LEU A 127 9.05 8.49 -12.62
C LEU A 127 7.66 8.90 -13.13
N PHE A 128 6.77 7.94 -13.27
CA PHE A 128 5.44 8.12 -13.85
C PHE A 128 4.33 8.34 -12.80
N ARG A 129 4.64 8.28 -11.50
CA ARG A 129 3.65 8.40 -10.43
C ARG A 129 2.82 9.68 -10.54
N ASN A 130 3.47 10.82 -10.79
CA ASN A 130 2.77 12.10 -10.89
C ASN A 130 1.94 12.20 -12.18
N LEU A 131 2.44 11.68 -13.31
CA LEU A 131 1.69 11.60 -14.56
C LEU A 131 0.42 10.76 -14.39
N ALA A 132 0.53 9.58 -13.77
CA ALA A 132 -0.65 8.75 -13.47
C ALA A 132 -1.64 9.44 -12.51
N SER A 133 -1.15 10.26 -11.56
CA SER A 133 -2.06 11.03 -10.70
C SER A 133 -2.80 12.13 -11.46
N MET A 134 -2.19 12.73 -12.46
CA MET A 134 -2.84 13.72 -13.35
C MET A 134 -3.89 13.05 -14.24
N ASP A 135 -3.58 11.88 -14.80
CA ASP A 135 -4.54 11.07 -15.56
C ASP A 135 -5.80 10.77 -14.73
N VAL A 136 -5.64 10.32 -13.49
CA VAL A 136 -6.75 10.05 -12.57
C VAL A 136 -7.54 11.32 -12.24
N GLU A 137 -6.85 12.41 -11.89
CA GLU A 137 -7.47 13.69 -11.54
C GLU A 137 -8.35 14.19 -12.68
N GLU A 138 -7.81 14.25 -13.90
CA GLU A 138 -8.54 14.76 -15.06
C GLU A 138 -9.65 13.81 -15.52
N SER A 139 -9.42 12.48 -15.44
CA SER A 139 -10.48 11.51 -15.72
C SER A 139 -11.68 11.68 -14.79
N ILE A 140 -11.47 11.92 -13.50
CA ILE A 140 -12.55 12.16 -12.53
C ILE A 140 -13.18 13.53 -12.74
N ARG A 141 -12.36 14.58 -12.92
CA ARG A 141 -12.82 15.96 -13.05
C ARG A 141 -13.67 16.19 -14.29
N ALA A 142 -13.25 15.61 -15.41
CA ALA A 142 -13.88 15.84 -16.71
C ALA A 142 -15.14 14.99 -16.98
N ASN A 143 -15.44 13.98 -16.16
CA ASN A 143 -16.52 13.03 -16.40
C ASN A 143 -17.63 13.08 -15.33
N PRO A 144 -18.87 12.65 -15.69
CA PRO A 144 -20.07 12.78 -14.86
C PRO A 144 -20.14 11.75 -13.72
N MET A 145 -19.23 11.80 -12.76
CA MET A 145 -19.18 10.89 -11.62
C MET A 145 -19.60 11.60 -10.33
N ASP A 146 -20.33 10.90 -9.47
CA ASP A 146 -20.74 11.37 -8.14
C ASP A 146 -19.86 10.80 -7.03
N GLY A 147 -19.24 9.65 -7.25
CA GLY A 147 -18.27 8.99 -6.38
C GLY A 147 -17.34 8.08 -7.17
N VAL A 148 -16.23 7.67 -6.57
CA VAL A 148 -15.17 6.91 -7.26
C VAL A 148 -14.65 5.77 -6.40
N ILE A 149 -14.44 4.60 -7.00
CA ILE A 149 -13.64 3.52 -6.41
C ILE A 149 -12.31 3.44 -7.12
N LEU A 150 -11.22 3.46 -6.35
CA LEU A 150 -9.87 3.36 -6.84
C LEU A 150 -9.37 1.91 -6.71
N MET A 151 -9.18 1.22 -7.83
CA MET A 151 -8.62 -0.12 -7.85
C MET A 151 -7.11 -0.04 -8.03
N CYS A 152 -6.37 -0.35 -6.98
CA CYS A 152 -4.92 -0.25 -6.92
C CYS A 152 -4.28 -1.48 -6.29
N GLY A 153 -3.07 -1.84 -6.75
CA GLY A 153 -2.38 -3.06 -6.28
C GLY A 153 -0.86 -2.92 -6.22
N CYS A 154 -0.22 -2.44 -7.28
CA CYS A 154 1.24 -2.30 -7.31
C CYS A 154 1.71 -1.03 -6.59
N ASP A 155 2.98 -0.97 -6.24
CA ASP A 155 3.67 0.04 -5.41
C ASP A 155 3.27 1.49 -5.69
N LYS A 156 3.19 1.87 -6.95
CA LYS A 156 2.97 3.26 -7.37
C LYS A 156 1.53 3.53 -7.81
N THR A 157 0.71 2.49 -8.03
CA THR A 157 -0.70 2.69 -8.39
C THR A 157 -1.50 3.25 -7.21
N THR A 158 -1.34 2.72 -6.00
CA THR A 158 -2.06 3.23 -4.82
C THR A 158 -1.82 4.73 -4.60
N PRO A 159 -0.57 5.22 -4.45
CA PRO A 159 -0.36 6.64 -4.22
C PRO A 159 -0.78 7.51 -5.41
N SER A 160 -0.61 7.07 -6.66
CA SER A 160 -1.04 7.82 -7.84
C SER A 160 -2.53 8.07 -7.84
N LEU A 161 -3.33 7.03 -7.63
CA LEU A 161 -4.78 7.12 -7.66
C LEU A 161 -5.30 7.98 -6.51
N VAL A 162 -4.78 7.77 -5.30
CA VAL A 162 -5.19 8.57 -4.12
C VAL A 162 -4.82 10.04 -4.30
N MET A 163 -3.62 10.36 -4.83
CA MET A 163 -3.22 11.74 -5.14
C MET A 163 -4.19 12.40 -6.13
N GLY A 164 -4.54 11.72 -7.23
CA GLY A 164 -5.44 12.25 -8.25
C GLY A 164 -6.85 12.48 -7.70
N ALA A 165 -7.41 11.50 -7.01
CA ALA A 165 -8.74 11.61 -6.41
C ALA A 165 -8.81 12.69 -5.32
N ALA A 166 -7.76 12.82 -4.48
CA ALA A 166 -7.68 13.84 -3.44
C ALA A 166 -7.76 15.27 -4.02
N SER A 167 -7.19 15.52 -5.20
CA SER A 167 -7.30 16.83 -5.88
C SER A 167 -8.72 17.17 -6.33
N VAL A 168 -9.59 16.17 -6.53
CA VAL A 168 -10.99 16.38 -6.96
C VAL A 168 -11.96 16.41 -5.78
N ASN A 169 -11.63 15.71 -4.70
CA ASN A 169 -12.38 15.68 -3.44
C ASN A 169 -13.83 15.17 -3.56
N LEU A 170 -14.08 14.11 -4.34
CA LEU A 170 -15.36 13.41 -4.35
C LEU A 170 -15.40 12.32 -3.27
N PRO A 171 -16.59 11.79 -2.92
CA PRO A 171 -16.69 10.51 -2.20
C PRO A 171 -15.83 9.45 -2.88
N THR A 172 -14.83 8.92 -2.18
CA THR A 172 -13.84 8.03 -2.76
C THR A 172 -13.49 6.89 -1.80
N LEU A 173 -13.43 5.67 -2.32
CA LEU A 173 -13.07 4.46 -1.61
C LEU A 173 -11.95 3.72 -2.34
N VAL A 174 -10.98 3.19 -1.61
CA VAL A 174 -9.88 2.39 -2.17
C VAL A 174 -10.18 0.90 -2.03
N LEU A 175 -10.06 0.17 -3.14
CA LEU A 175 -10.03 -1.29 -3.16
C LEU A 175 -8.62 -1.76 -3.54
N SER A 176 -7.90 -2.36 -2.59
CA SER A 176 -6.58 -2.95 -2.85
C SER A 176 -6.70 -4.33 -3.51
N GLY A 177 -5.75 -4.67 -4.38
CA GLY A 177 -5.72 -5.97 -5.05
C GLY A 177 -5.45 -7.15 -4.11
N GLY A 178 -4.74 -6.91 -3.01
CA GLY A 178 -4.33 -7.92 -2.04
C GLY A 178 -2.98 -8.58 -2.36
N PRO A 179 -2.31 -9.15 -1.35
CA PRO A 179 -1.04 -9.87 -1.53
C PRO A 179 -1.23 -11.18 -2.29
N MET A 180 -0.19 -11.60 -3.02
CA MET A 180 -0.13 -12.95 -3.58
C MET A 180 0.01 -13.99 -2.47
N LEU A 181 -0.38 -15.23 -2.77
CA LEU A 181 -0.18 -16.38 -1.89
C LEU A 181 1.32 -16.68 -1.75
N VAL A 182 1.72 -17.10 -0.57
CA VAL A 182 3.11 -17.48 -0.26
C VAL A 182 3.52 -18.71 -1.07
N GLY A 183 4.66 -18.60 -1.77
CA GLY A 183 5.25 -19.69 -2.55
C GLY A 183 5.86 -20.79 -1.67
N ARG A 184 6.27 -21.89 -2.31
CA ARG A 184 7.01 -22.99 -1.65
C ARG A 184 8.08 -23.53 -2.60
N PHE A 185 9.32 -23.54 -2.10
CA PHE A 185 10.45 -24.11 -2.82
C PHE A 185 11.24 -25.05 -1.88
N LYS A 186 11.49 -26.28 -2.31
CA LYS A 186 12.18 -27.31 -1.53
C LYS A 186 11.64 -27.44 -0.08
N GLY A 187 10.32 -27.45 0.06
CA GLY A 187 9.63 -27.58 1.36
C GLY A 187 9.56 -26.31 2.22
N LYS A 188 10.26 -25.24 1.87
CA LYS A 188 10.25 -23.97 2.61
C LYS A 188 9.27 -22.98 2.00
N LYS A 189 8.61 -22.16 2.84
CA LYS A 189 7.86 -20.97 2.39
C LYS A 189 8.84 -19.98 1.79
N ILE A 190 8.47 -19.37 0.66
CA ILE A 190 9.25 -18.33 -0.02
C ILE A 190 8.33 -17.22 -0.54
N GLY A 191 8.87 -16.03 -0.69
CA GLY A 191 8.16 -14.89 -1.28
C GLY A 191 9.14 -13.88 -1.88
N THR A 192 8.63 -12.74 -2.34
CA THR A 192 9.43 -11.77 -3.11
C THR A 192 10.59 -11.14 -2.34
N SER A 193 10.66 -11.25 -1.02
CA SER A 193 11.87 -10.88 -0.25
C SER A 193 13.01 -11.89 -0.40
N ASP A 194 12.72 -13.15 -0.75
CA ASP A 194 13.76 -14.17 -0.98
C ASP A 194 14.54 -13.97 -2.28
N ILE A 195 14.08 -13.08 -3.18
CA ILE A 195 14.80 -12.74 -4.42
C ILE A 195 16.27 -12.36 -4.12
N TRP A 196 16.48 -11.58 -3.07
CA TRP A 196 17.83 -11.12 -2.69
C TRP A 196 18.73 -12.31 -2.33
N ARG A 197 18.23 -13.22 -1.50
CA ARG A 197 18.93 -14.43 -1.11
C ARG A 197 19.17 -15.38 -2.30
N PHE A 198 18.18 -15.60 -3.15
CA PHE A 198 18.34 -16.44 -4.34
C PHE A 198 19.35 -15.86 -5.32
N ALA A 199 19.37 -14.54 -5.52
CA ALA A 199 20.34 -13.87 -6.36
C ALA A 199 21.77 -14.02 -5.80
N GLU A 200 21.96 -13.89 -4.48
CA GLU A 200 23.24 -14.12 -3.81
C GLU A 200 23.69 -15.59 -3.90
N ASP A 201 22.79 -16.54 -3.61
CA ASP A 201 23.08 -17.98 -3.70
C ASP A 201 23.43 -18.41 -5.12
N PHE A 202 22.76 -17.85 -6.14
CA PHE A 202 23.10 -18.06 -7.55
C PHE A 202 24.47 -17.45 -7.89
N LYS A 203 24.74 -16.22 -7.46
CA LYS A 203 26.03 -15.53 -7.64
C LYS A 203 27.19 -16.31 -7.01
N LEU A 204 26.96 -16.98 -5.89
CA LEU A 204 27.93 -17.84 -5.19
C LEU A 204 28.00 -19.27 -5.75
N GLY A 205 27.22 -19.61 -6.78
CA GLY A 205 27.16 -20.95 -7.36
C GLY A 205 26.53 -22.02 -6.45
N LYS A 206 25.76 -21.61 -5.44
CA LYS A 206 25.03 -22.51 -4.54
C LYS A 206 23.70 -23.01 -5.12
N LEU A 207 23.18 -22.34 -6.15
CA LEU A 207 22.02 -22.72 -6.94
C LEU A 207 22.43 -22.89 -8.39
N SER A 208 21.95 -23.96 -9.03
CA SER A 208 22.05 -24.11 -10.49
C SER A 208 21.08 -23.16 -11.20
N GLN A 209 21.27 -22.95 -12.51
CA GLN A 209 20.35 -22.17 -13.33
C GLN A 209 18.95 -22.79 -13.35
N GLU A 210 18.83 -24.11 -13.36
CA GLU A 210 17.56 -24.83 -13.32
C GLU A 210 16.83 -24.61 -12.00
N GLU A 211 17.53 -24.74 -10.86
CA GLU A 211 16.97 -24.48 -9.54
C GLU A 211 16.55 -23.02 -9.37
N PHE A 212 17.28 -22.07 -9.96
CA PHE A 212 16.92 -20.65 -9.93
C PHE A 212 15.62 -20.41 -10.68
N ILE A 213 15.43 -20.99 -11.87
CA ILE A 213 14.18 -20.90 -12.65
C ILE A 213 13.02 -21.59 -11.92
N GLU A 214 13.27 -22.74 -11.28
CA GLU A 214 12.25 -23.41 -10.46
C GLU A 214 11.81 -22.54 -9.27
N ALA A 215 12.75 -21.86 -8.62
CA ALA A 215 12.44 -20.93 -7.53
C ALA A 215 11.60 -19.73 -7.99
N GLU A 216 11.87 -19.19 -9.20
CA GLU A 216 11.06 -18.12 -9.80
C GLU A 216 9.59 -18.54 -9.96
N ALA A 217 9.35 -19.72 -10.55
CA ALA A 217 7.99 -20.24 -10.76
C ALA A 217 7.29 -20.56 -9.43
N ALA A 218 8.01 -21.08 -8.45
CA ALA A 218 7.48 -21.43 -7.14
C ALA A 218 7.12 -20.21 -6.29
N MET A 219 7.79 -19.08 -6.49
CA MET A 219 7.60 -17.85 -5.72
C MET A 219 6.33 -17.10 -6.15
N SER A 220 6.07 -16.97 -7.45
CA SER A 220 4.98 -16.18 -8.00
C SER A 220 3.78 -17.07 -8.37
N ARG A 221 3.19 -17.75 -7.40
CA ARG A 221 2.20 -18.80 -7.63
C ARG A 221 0.75 -18.32 -7.76
N SER A 222 0.46 -17.05 -7.55
CA SER A 222 -0.89 -16.47 -7.69
C SER A 222 -0.84 -15.03 -8.15
N VAL A 223 -1.98 -14.49 -8.55
CA VAL A 223 -2.20 -13.05 -8.72
C VAL A 223 -2.00 -12.30 -7.40
N GLY A 224 -1.86 -10.98 -7.48
CA GLY A 224 -1.69 -10.10 -6.33
C GLY A 224 -0.33 -9.39 -6.31
N HIS A 225 -0.16 -8.47 -5.37
CA HIS A 225 1.11 -7.79 -5.16
C HIS A 225 2.06 -8.62 -4.29
N CYS A 226 3.28 -8.13 -4.05
CA CYS A 226 4.30 -8.83 -3.27
C CYS A 226 3.78 -9.34 -1.92
N ALA A 227 4.20 -10.57 -1.53
CA ALA A 227 3.76 -11.25 -0.32
C ALA A 227 4.27 -10.65 1.01
N PRO A 228 5.50 -10.06 1.11
CA PRO A 228 5.96 -9.40 2.33
C PRO A 228 5.35 -8.00 2.49
N MET A 229 5.64 -7.33 3.62
CA MET A 229 5.31 -5.92 3.88
C MET A 229 6.25 -5.00 3.08
N GLY A 230 6.25 -5.18 1.75
CA GLY A 230 6.88 -4.29 0.79
C GLY A 230 6.05 -3.01 0.56
N THR A 231 6.40 -2.21 -0.44
CA THR A 231 5.71 -0.92 -0.67
C THR A 231 4.24 -1.09 -1.03
N ALA A 232 3.86 -2.10 -1.82
CA ALA A 232 2.47 -2.36 -2.18
C ALA A 232 1.61 -2.70 -0.96
N SER A 233 2.05 -3.66 -0.11
CA SER A 233 1.35 -4.02 1.13
C SER A 233 1.34 -2.87 2.13
N THR A 234 2.44 -2.11 2.23
CA THR A 234 2.51 -0.90 3.06
C THR A 234 1.45 0.11 2.63
N MET A 235 1.34 0.41 1.34
CA MET A 235 0.35 1.39 0.87
C MET A 235 -1.08 0.89 1.02
N ALA A 236 -1.33 -0.43 0.90
CA ALA A 236 -2.63 -1.02 1.20
C ALA A 236 -2.99 -0.86 2.70
N ALA A 237 -2.04 -1.13 3.61
CA ALA A 237 -2.22 -0.92 5.04
C ALA A 237 -2.44 0.57 5.38
N MET A 238 -1.71 1.46 4.69
CA MET A 238 -1.80 2.91 4.93
C MET A 238 -3.12 3.51 4.48
N VAL A 239 -3.69 3.10 3.34
CA VAL A 239 -5.02 3.60 2.93
C VAL A 239 -6.14 3.08 3.83
N GLU A 240 -5.98 1.91 4.45
CA GLU A 240 -6.88 1.43 5.48
C GLU A 240 -6.75 2.24 6.78
N ALA A 241 -5.52 2.50 7.24
CA ALA A 241 -5.25 3.33 8.42
C ALA A 241 -5.66 4.80 8.23
N LEU A 242 -5.57 5.35 6.99
CA LEU A 242 -6.11 6.66 6.61
C LEU A 242 -7.66 6.70 6.63
N GLY A 243 -8.31 5.55 6.75
CA GLY A 243 -9.76 5.45 6.67
C GLY A 243 -10.35 5.44 5.27
N LEU A 244 -9.52 5.33 4.20
CA LEU A 244 -9.97 5.32 2.79
C LEU A 244 -10.39 3.95 2.27
N ALA A 245 -10.21 2.87 3.05
CA ALA A 245 -10.60 1.52 2.70
C ALA A 245 -11.45 0.89 3.80
N LEU A 246 -12.22 -0.13 3.44
CA LEU A 246 -12.94 -0.94 4.43
C LEU A 246 -11.96 -1.74 5.30
N PRO A 247 -12.28 -2.04 6.57
CA PRO A 247 -11.46 -2.89 7.43
C PRO A 247 -11.11 -4.23 6.78
N ASP A 248 -9.90 -4.73 7.01
CA ASP A 248 -9.30 -5.94 6.42
C ASP A 248 -8.94 -5.82 4.91
N ASN A 249 -9.21 -4.69 4.26
CA ASN A 249 -8.88 -4.51 2.84
C ASN A 249 -7.39 -4.73 2.55
N ALA A 250 -6.50 -4.37 3.45
CA ALA A 250 -5.06 -4.44 3.23
C ALA A 250 -4.52 -5.88 3.14
N THR A 251 -5.07 -6.80 3.94
CA THR A 251 -4.42 -8.09 4.21
C THR A 251 -5.07 -9.29 3.53
N ILE A 252 -6.35 -9.23 3.11
CA ILE A 252 -7.01 -10.34 2.39
C ILE A 252 -6.20 -10.70 1.15
N PRO A 253 -5.77 -11.98 0.96
CA PRO A 253 -5.03 -12.39 -0.23
C PRO A 253 -5.83 -12.17 -1.53
N ALA A 254 -5.12 -11.86 -2.62
CA ALA A 254 -5.74 -11.60 -3.92
C ALA A 254 -6.54 -12.78 -4.47
N ALA A 255 -6.07 -14.01 -4.23
CA ALA A 255 -6.71 -15.24 -4.68
C ALA A 255 -7.83 -15.75 -3.75
N ASP A 256 -8.01 -15.14 -2.56
CA ASP A 256 -9.04 -15.53 -1.61
C ASP A 256 -10.42 -15.02 -2.07
N SER A 257 -11.45 -15.86 -1.97
CA SER A 257 -12.83 -15.49 -2.36
C SER A 257 -13.36 -14.27 -1.60
N ARG A 258 -12.88 -14.03 -0.37
CA ARG A 258 -13.22 -12.87 0.45
C ARG A 258 -12.77 -11.55 -0.19
N ARG A 259 -11.77 -11.56 -1.07
CA ARG A 259 -11.38 -10.39 -1.88
C ARG A 259 -12.52 -9.94 -2.80
N LYS A 260 -13.25 -10.88 -3.42
CA LYS A 260 -14.43 -10.58 -4.23
C LYS A 260 -15.62 -10.10 -3.38
N VAL A 261 -15.76 -10.65 -2.16
CA VAL A 261 -16.76 -10.15 -1.19
C VAL A 261 -16.44 -8.72 -0.78
N MET A 262 -15.16 -8.42 -0.46
CA MET A 262 -14.71 -7.07 -0.15
C MET A 262 -15.02 -6.09 -1.30
N ALA A 263 -14.77 -6.49 -2.55
CA ALA A 263 -15.08 -5.68 -3.72
C ALA A 263 -16.60 -5.39 -3.82
N HIS A 264 -17.45 -6.40 -3.63
CA HIS A 264 -18.89 -6.23 -3.66
C HIS A 264 -19.38 -5.25 -2.57
N LEU A 265 -18.90 -5.42 -1.32
CA LEU A 265 -19.25 -4.53 -0.20
C LEU A 265 -18.73 -3.10 -0.42
N ALA A 266 -17.54 -2.94 -1.00
CA ALA A 266 -17.01 -1.64 -1.38
C ALA A 266 -17.91 -0.96 -2.44
N GLY A 267 -18.42 -1.73 -3.40
CA GLY A 267 -19.40 -1.27 -4.39
C GLY A 267 -20.70 -0.79 -3.77
N MET A 268 -21.20 -1.47 -2.76
CA MET A 268 -22.39 -1.02 -2.02
C MET A 268 -22.09 0.26 -1.23
N ARG A 269 -20.95 0.29 -0.52
CA ARG A 269 -20.61 1.39 0.40
C ARG A 269 -20.41 2.72 -0.31
N ILE A 270 -19.78 2.76 -1.48
CA ILE A 270 -19.54 4.02 -2.20
C ILE A 270 -20.86 4.73 -2.58
N VAL A 271 -21.92 3.97 -2.86
CA VAL A 271 -23.23 4.54 -3.16
C VAL A 271 -23.81 5.26 -1.93
N GLU A 272 -23.65 4.69 -0.74
CA GLU A 272 -24.06 5.33 0.50
C GLU A 272 -23.20 6.56 0.82
N MET A 273 -21.87 6.49 0.59
CA MET A 273 -20.98 7.65 0.77
C MET A 273 -21.39 8.85 -0.08
N VAL A 274 -21.87 8.64 -1.31
CA VAL A 274 -22.41 9.71 -2.16
C VAL A 274 -23.66 10.32 -1.53
N LYS A 275 -24.58 9.51 -1.00
CA LYS A 275 -25.80 9.97 -0.33
C LYS A 275 -25.48 10.76 0.95
N GLU A 276 -24.45 10.34 1.68
CA GLU A 276 -23.94 10.99 2.89
C GLU A 276 -23.07 12.22 2.62
N ASP A 277 -22.71 12.47 1.36
CA ASP A 277 -21.71 13.48 0.98
C ASP A 277 -20.37 13.29 1.70
N LEU A 278 -19.95 12.04 1.89
CA LEU A 278 -18.72 11.71 2.59
C LEU A 278 -17.51 11.83 1.64
N THR A 279 -16.98 13.04 1.54
CA THR A 279 -15.85 13.41 0.68
C THR A 279 -14.49 13.11 1.31
N MET A 280 -13.41 13.11 0.52
CA MET A 280 -12.07 12.75 0.99
C MET A 280 -11.54 13.68 2.07
N ASP A 281 -11.81 14.97 2.03
CA ASP A 281 -11.38 15.96 3.03
C ASP A 281 -11.96 15.73 4.43
N LYS A 282 -13.13 15.08 4.52
CA LYS A 282 -13.73 14.68 5.80
C LYS A 282 -13.01 13.51 6.45
N ILE A 283 -12.31 12.69 5.66
CA ILE A 283 -11.58 11.49 6.08
C ILE A 283 -10.09 11.80 6.21
N LEU A 284 -9.48 12.40 5.19
CA LEU A 284 -8.06 12.71 5.13
C LEU A 284 -7.69 13.92 5.99
N THR A 285 -7.91 13.82 7.28
CA THR A 285 -7.54 14.84 8.27
C THR A 285 -6.12 14.63 8.79
N ARG A 286 -5.54 15.62 9.45
CA ARG A 286 -4.23 15.48 10.10
C ARG A 286 -4.16 14.23 10.99
N LYS A 287 -5.19 13.94 11.77
CA LYS A 287 -5.30 12.74 12.62
C LYS A 287 -5.19 11.43 11.82
N ALA A 288 -5.81 11.37 10.65
CA ALA A 288 -5.72 10.19 9.78
C ALA A 288 -4.29 9.97 9.27
N PHE A 289 -3.57 11.04 8.91
CA PHE A 289 -2.16 10.95 8.49
C PHE A 289 -1.26 10.50 9.63
N GLU A 290 -1.44 11.02 10.84
CA GLU A 290 -0.71 10.60 12.03
C GLU A 290 -0.97 9.13 12.37
N ASN A 291 -2.23 8.67 12.32
CA ASN A 291 -2.57 7.24 12.45
C ASN A 291 -1.82 6.39 11.43
N SER A 292 -1.78 6.83 10.17
CA SER A 292 -1.08 6.12 9.10
C SER A 292 0.42 5.97 9.37
N ILE A 293 1.07 7.00 9.92
CA ILE A 293 2.49 6.94 10.32
C ILE A 293 2.71 5.93 11.46
N MET A 294 1.86 5.96 12.49
CA MET A 294 1.95 5.05 13.64
C MET A 294 1.70 3.60 13.23
N VAL A 295 0.72 3.35 12.37
CA VAL A 295 0.44 2.01 11.84
C VAL A 295 1.58 1.52 10.96
N ASN A 296 2.22 2.42 10.16
CA ASN A 296 3.42 2.06 9.39
C ASN A 296 4.55 1.55 10.31
N ALA A 297 4.76 2.19 11.46
CA ALA A 297 5.72 1.72 12.46
C ALA A 297 5.34 0.34 12.99
N ALA A 298 4.09 0.14 13.39
CA ALA A 298 3.61 -1.12 13.96
C ALA A 298 3.76 -2.33 13.00
N VAL A 299 3.58 -2.12 11.68
CA VAL A 299 3.74 -3.18 10.68
C VAL A 299 5.14 -3.27 10.07
N GLY A 300 6.06 -2.39 10.44
CA GLY A 300 7.41 -2.32 9.87
C GLY A 300 7.36 -2.06 8.35
N GLY A 301 6.59 -1.06 7.93
CA GLY A 301 6.34 -0.74 6.52
C GLY A 301 7.56 -0.15 5.78
N SER A 302 7.40 0.06 4.48
CA SER A 302 8.45 0.56 3.57
C SER A 302 8.78 2.03 3.79
N THR A 303 10.06 2.41 3.65
CA THR A 303 10.50 3.81 3.64
C THR A 303 9.93 4.63 2.46
N ASN A 304 9.56 3.98 1.35
CA ASN A 304 8.89 4.62 0.21
C ASN A 304 7.58 5.32 0.60
N PHE A 305 6.94 4.84 1.66
CA PHE A 305 5.74 5.41 2.24
C PHE A 305 5.85 6.91 2.53
N ILE A 306 7.00 7.39 3.01
CA ILE A 306 7.24 8.81 3.31
C ILE A 306 6.93 9.69 2.10
N LEU A 307 7.54 9.35 0.95
CA LEU A 307 7.39 10.11 -0.29
C LEU A 307 5.95 10.11 -0.81
N HIS A 308 5.22 9.02 -0.54
CA HIS A 308 3.84 8.86 -0.99
C HIS A 308 2.88 9.60 -0.05
N LEU A 309 3.05 9.45 1.26
CA LEU A 309 2.15 10.07 2.23
C LEU A 309 2.23 11.61 2.19
N ILE A 310 3.45 12.18 2.12
CA ILE A 310 3.65 13.62 1.97
C ILE A 310 2.99 14.13 0.67
N ALA A 311 3.13 13.39 -0.43
CA ALA A 311 2.53 13.78 -1.70
C ALA A 311 0.99 13.77 -1.65
N ILE A 312 0.38 12.77 -1.00
CA ILE A 312 -1.07 12.70 -0.79
C ILE A 312 -1.54 13.86 0.11
N ALA A 313 -0.87 14.08 1.24
CA ALA A 313 -1.21 15.15 2.17
C ALA A 313 -1.20 16.54 1.50
N LYS A 314 -0.22 16.81 0.66
CA LYS A 314 -0.14 18.06 -0.11
C LYS A 314 -1.30 18.25 -1.10
N ARG A 315 -1.83 17.15 -1.70
CA ARG A 315 -2.96 17.21 -2.62
C ARG A 315 -4.27 17.61 -1.94
N ILE A 316 -4.43 17.28 -0.66
CA ILE A 316 -5.63 17.64 0.14
C ILE A 316 -5.36 18.82 1.10
N GLY A 317 -4.18 19.46 1.03
CA GLY A 317 -3.85 20.63 1.82
C GLY A 317 -3.51 20.38 3.28
N VAL A 318 -3.24 19.12 3.67
CA VAL A 318 -2.80 18.77 5.04
C VAL A 318 -1.28 18.96 5.15
N PRO A 319 -0.78 19.80 6.06
CA PRO A 319 0.65 19.95 6.29
C PRO A 319 1.21 18.65 6.88
N LEU A 320 2.28 18.15 6.25
CA LEU A 320 3.02 16.97 6.69
C LEU A 320 4.46 17.09 6.22
N ASP A 321 5.41 16.89 7.13
CA ASP A 321 6.83 16.95 6.83
C ASP A 321 7.61 15.75 7.40
N LEU A 322 8.93 15.72 7.18
CA LEU A 322 9.75 14.58 7.58
C LEU A 322 9.86 14.44 9.11
N ALA A 323 9.75 15.53 9.88
CA ALA A 323 9.83 15.49 11.33
C ALA A 323 8.64 14.74 11.95
N ASP A 324 7.47 14.82 11.31
CA ASP A 324 6.28 14.07 11.77
C ASP A 324 6.51 12.56 11.75
N PHE A 325 7.26 12.06 10.75
CA PHE A 325 7.56 10.62 10.66
C PHE A 325 8.44 10.16 11.82
N ASP A 326 9.44 10.95 12.20
CA ASP A 326 10.28 10.64 13.35
C ASP A 326 9.48 10.71 14.67
N GLU A 327 8.71 11.77 14.86
CA GLU A 327 7.94 12.00 16.06
C GLU A 327 6.91 10.88 16.31
N PHE A 328 6.10 10.54 15.31
CA PHE A 328 5.01 9.56 15.50
C PHE A 328 5.50 8.11 15.40
N SER A 329 6.53 7.82 14.57
CA SER A 329 7.08 6.47 14.46
C SER A 329 7.82 6.04 15.71
N SER A 330 8.60 6.93 16.34
CA SER A 330 9.45 6.59 17.50
C SER A 330 8.65 6.11 18.73
N ARG A 331 7.36 6.39 18.75
CA ARG A 331 6.45 6.01 19.85
C ARG A 331 5.93 4.59 19.74
N ILE A 332 6.08 3.94 18.58
CA ILE A 332 5.41 2.68 18.24
C ILE A 332 6.44 1.59 17.94
N PRO A 333 6.45 0.49 18.71
CA PRO A 333 7.32 -0.65 18.45
C PRO A 333 6.81 -1.49 17.27
N LEU A 334 7.62 -2.46 16.82
CA LEU A 334 7.20 -3.44 15.81
C LEU A 334 6.21 -4.43 16.42
N ILE A 335 4.98 -4.41 15.95
CA ILE A 335 3.89 -5.27 16.42
C ILE A 335 3.70 -6.49 15.50
N ALA A 336 3.84 -6.30 14.16
CA ALA A 336 3.64 -7.37 13.20
C ALA A 336 4.96 -8.08 12.84
N ASN A 337 5.02 -9.40 13.03
CA ASN A 337 6.17 -10.25 12.68
C ASN A 337 6.14 -10.63 11.20
N VAL A 338 6.21 -9.63 10.31
CA VAL A 338 6.10 -9.81 8.86
C VAL A 338 7.37 -9.33 8.16
N GLN A 339 7.84 -10.09 7.16
CA GLN A 339 9.01 -9.75 6.37
C GLN A 339 8.86 -8.39 5.65
N PRO A 340 9.95 -7.63 5.49
CA PRO A 340 11.35 -7.96 5.80
C PRO A 340 11.76 -7.67 7.25
N SER A 341 10.91 -7.07 8.08
CA SER A 341 11.23 -6.74 9.47
C SER A 341 11.09 -7.94 10.42
N GLY A 342 10.29 -8.93 10.05
CA GLY A 342 10.01 -10.17 10.77
C GLY A 342 10.21 -11.42 9.90
N GLU A 343 9.49 -12.50 10.23
CA GLU A 343 9.70 -13.85 9.66
C GLU A 343 8.56 -14.35 8.77
N HIS A 344 7.34 -13.81 8.93
CA HIS A 344 6.11 -14.27 8.28
C HIS A 344 5.72 -13.40 7.08
N TRP A 345 4.54 -13.65 6.51
CA TRP A 345 4.03 -13.02 5.30
C TRP A 345 2.72 -12.28 5.58
N VAL A 346 2.29 -11.40 4.68
CA VAL A 346 1.02 -10.66 4.83
C VAL A 346 -0.19 -11.62 4.77
N GLU A 347 -0.09 -12.73 4.03
CA GLU A 347 -1.09 -13.81 4.07
C GLU A 347 -1.24 -14.39 5.49
N ASP A 348 -0.12 -14.67 6.17
CA ASP A 348 -0.15 -15.19 7.55
C ASP A 348 -0.74 -14.14 8.51
N LEU A 349 -0.42 -12.85 8.32
CA LEU A 349 -0.97 -11.74 9.12
C LEU A 349 -2.50 -11.67 8.99
N PHE A 350 -3.05 -11.90 7.80
CA PHE A 350 -4.50 -11.94 7.60
C PHE A 350 -5.15 -13.01 8.48
N TYR A 351 -4.59 -14.19 8.53
CA TYR A 351 -5.11 -15.29 9.37
C TYR A 351 -4.87 -15.08 10.86
N ALA A 352 -3.93 -14.22 11.24
CA ALA A 352 -3.68 -13.87 12.66
C ALA A 352 -4.62 -12.78 13.21
N GLY A 353 -5.45 -12.16 12.35
CA GLY A 353 -6.40 -11.11 12.74
C GLY A 353 -6.30 -9.84 11.90
N GLY A 354 -5.39 -9.81 10.93
CA GLY A 354 -5.25 -8.74 9.94
C GLY A 354 -4.74 -7.41 10.51
N LEU A 355 -4.86 -6.36 9.71
CA LEU A 355 -4.46 -5.01 10.12
C LEU A 355 -5.30 -4.47 11.30
N PRO A 356 -6.61 -4.74 11.39
CA PRO A 356 -7.41 -4.31 12.55
C PRO A 356 -6.87 -4.82 13.89
N ALA A 357 -6.36 -6.06 13.94
CA ALA A 357 -5.75 -6.60 15.16
C ALA A 357 -4.45 -5.88 15.53
N VAL A 358 -3.61 -5.53 14.54
CA VAL A 358 -2.40 -4.72 14.77
C VAL A 358 -2.77 -3.33 15.28
N MET A 359 -3.74 -2.66 14.67
CA MET A 359 -4.21 -1.34 15.12
C MET A 359 -4.79 -1.39 16.53
N LYS A 360 -5.44 -2.49 16.91
CA LYS A 360 -5.98 -2.68 18.26
C LYS A 360 -4.89 -2.71 19.32
N GLU A 361 -3.74 -3.33 19.05
CA GLU A 361 -2.61 -3.38 19.99
C GLU A 361 -1.99 -1.99 20.29
N ILE A 362 -2.11 -1.06 19.34
CA ILE A 362 -1.62 0.32 19.48
C ILE A 362 -2.75 1.35 19.65
N GLU A 363 -3.98 0.92 19.97
CA GLU A 363 -5.18 1.77 20.05
C GLU A 363 -5.00 3.02 20.90
N LYS A 364 -4.30 2.91 22.02
CA LYS A 364 -4.06 4.01 22.98
C LYS A 364 -3.23 5.16 22.38
N HIS A 365 -2.52 4.90 21.29
CA HIS A 365 -1.69 5.87 20.58
C HIS A 365 -2.40 6.46 19.37
N LEU A 366 -3.45 5.79 18.86
CA LEU A 366 -4.17 6.21 17.65
C LEU A 366 -5.24 7.27 17.98
N HIS A 367 -5.50 8.12 17.00
CA HIS A 367 -6.68 8.99 16.99
C HIS A 367 -7.90 8.16 16.61
N THR A 368 -8.52 7.54 17.62
CA THR A 368 -9.63 6.59 17.42
C THR A 368 -10.93 7.27 16.96
N ASP A 369 -11.03 8.59 17.08
CA ASP A 369 -12.15 9.41 16.60
C ASP A 369 -12.05 9.78 15.10
N ALA A 370 -10.98 9.40 14.41
CA ALA A 370 -10.82 9.64 12.98
C ALA A 370 -11.89 8.89 12.18
N LEU A 371 -12.60 9.64 11.29
CA LEU A 371 -13.68 9.10 10.47
C LEU A 371 -13.13 8.24 9.32
N THR A 372 -13.87 7.20 8.95
CA THR A 372 -13.51 6.28 7.86
C THR A 372 -14.62 6.12 6.83
N VAL A 373 -14.29 5.54 5.66
CA VAL A 373 -15.23 5.37 4.54
C VAL A 373 -16.51 4.62 4.88
N ASN A 374 -16.53 3.77 5.90
CA ASN A 374 -17.76 3.06 6.30
C ASN A 374 -18.71 3.90 7.20
N GLY A 375 -18.40 5.18 7.41
CA GLY A 375 -19.18 6.10 8.25
C GLY A 375 -18.95 5.92 9.74
N LYS A 376 -18.02 5.06 10.13
CA LYS A 376 -17.61 4.81 11.52
C LYS A 376 -16.24 5.42 11.79
N THR A 377 -15.95 5.61 13.06
CA THR A 377 -14.59 5.99 13.49
C THR A 377 -13.63 4.81 13.41
N LEU A 378 -12.32 5.10 13.41
CA LEU A 378 -11.30 4.07 13.47
C LEU A 378 -11.45 3.19 14.72
N GLY A 379 -11.73 3.80 15.88
CA GLY A 379 -11.96 3.08 17.14
C GLY A 379 -13.13 2.10 17.06
N GLU A 380 -14.26 2.51 16.49
CA GLU A 380 -15.41 1.61 16.28
C GLU A 380 -15.04 0.43 15.37
N ASN A 381 -14.22 0.64 14.35
CA ASN A 381 -13.78 -0.41 13.42
C ASN A 381 -12.89 -1.45 14.09
N ILE A 382 -12.00 -1.04 15.00
CA ILE A 382 -11.06 -1.95 15.67
C ILE A 382 -11.57 -2.49 17.01
N THR A 383 -12.70 -2.00 17.52
CA THR A 383 -13.23 -2.37 18.86
C THR A 383 -13.32 -3.89 19.05
N LYS A 384 -13.77 -4.62 18.04
CA LYS A 384 -13.94 -6.09 18.07
C LYS A 384 -12.77 -6.84 17.43
N ALA A 385 -11.66 -6.16 17.14
CA ALA A 385 -10.50 -6.82 16.55
C ALA A 385 -9.82 -7.74 17.58
N GLU A 386 -9.46 -8.94 17.16
CA GLU A 386 -8.83 -9.99 17.97
C GLU A 386 -7.57 -10.49 17.30
N CYS A 387 -6.57 -10.81 18.07
CA CYS A 387 -5.39 -11.50 17.62
C CYS A 387 -5.53 -13.00 17.87
N TRP A 388 -5.32 -13.82 16.83
CA TRP A 388 -5.41 -15.29 16.92
C TRP A 388 -4.04 -15.97 16.92
N ASP A 389 -2.95 -15.25 16.64
CA ASP A 389 -1.58 -15.78 16.71
C ASP A 389 -0.63 -14.70 17.25
N ARG A 390 -0.19 -14.89 18.48
CA ARG A 390 0.73 -13.99 19.20
C ARG A 390 2.19 -14.10 18.73
N ASN A 391 2.56 -15.11 17.96
CA ASN A 391 3.85 -15.15 17.28
C ASN A 391 3.89 -14.21 16.07
N LEU A 392 2.72 -13.90 15.50
CA LEU A 392 2.55 -13.01 14.36
C LEU A 392 2.24 -11.57 14.76
N ILE A 393 1.42 -11.38 15.79
CA ILE A 393 1.04 -10.05 16.30
C ILE A 393 1.41 -9.98 17.78
N GLY A 394 2.50 -9.27 18.08
CA GLY A 394 2.90 -8.97 19.45
C GLY A 394 1.91 -8.03 20.15
N THR A 395 2.14 -7.76 21.43
CA THR A 395 1.42 -6.69 22.14
C THR A 395 2.30 -5.43 22.21
N PHE A 396 1.70 -4.31 22.59
CA PHE A 396 2.47 -3.08 22.79
C PHE A 396 3.52 -3.26 23.91
N GLU A 397 3.18 -3.99 24.99
CA GLU A 397 4.05 -4.27 26.13
C GLU A 397 5.10 -5.38 25.84
N ASN A 398 4.80 -6.27 24.91
CA ASN A 398 5.72 -7.34 24.46
C ASN A 398 5.77 -7.38 22.94
N PRO A 399 6.43 -6.40 22.29
CA PRO A 399 6.47 -6.26 20.85
C PRO A 399 7.41 -7.29 20.20
N ILE A 400 7.29 -7.47 18.89
CA ILE A 400 8.21 -8.31 18.11
C ILE A 400 9.64 -7.73 18.13
N LYS A 401 9.75 -6.40 18.03
CA LYS A 401 11.00 -5.65 18.23
C LYS A 401 10.70 -4.33 18.92
N PRO A 402 11.55 -3.87 19.86
CA PRO A 402 11.35 -2.60 20.54
C PRO A 402 11.52 -1.40 19.61
N GLU A 403 12.48 -1.47 18.66
CA GLU A 403 12.69 -0.43 17.67
C GLU A 403 11.90 -0.73 16.39
N SER A 404 11.20 0.26 15.90
CA SER A 404 10.45 0.18 14.64
C SER A 404 10.32 1.55 13.97
N GLY A 405 9.47 1.58 12.95
CA GLY A 405 9.16 2.80 12.23
C GLY A 405 10.29 3.25 11.33
N ILE A 406 10.40 4.57 11.26
CA ILE A 406 11.36 5.26 10.41
C ILE A 406 12.15 6.21 11.29
N ALA A 407 13.46 5.99 11.38
CA ALA A 407 14.37 6.94 12.02
C ALA A 407 14.79 8.01 11.01
N VAL A 408 14.66 9.27 11.38
CA VAL A 408 15.14 10.42 10.59
C VAL A 408 16.51 10.82 11.08
N LEU A 409 17.50 10.70 10.19
CA LEU A 409 18.90 10.98 10.49
C LEU A 409 19.27 12.38 10.00
N LYS A 410 20.06 13.10 10.78
CA LYS A 410 20.60 14.43 10.42
C LYS A 410 22.08 14.48 10.73
N GLY A 411 22.83 15.23 9.92
CA GLY A 411 24.27 15.44 10.08
C GLY A 411 24.85 16.26 8.94
N ASN A 412 26.16 16.41 8.91
CA ASN A 412 26.85 17.17 7.86
C ASN A 412 26.68 16.57 6.46
N LEU A 413 26.51 15.25 6.35
CA LEU A 413 26.21 14.57 5.09
C LEU A 413 24.74 14.75 4.65
N CYS A 414 23.81 14.85 5.58
CA CYS A 414 22.37 14.94 5.33
C CYS A 414 21.71 16.04 6.19
N PRO A 415 22.08 17.33 6.00
CA PRO A 415 21.53 18.42 6.81
C PRO A 415 20.02 18.60 6.69
N GLN A 416 19.43 18.20 5.56
CA GLN A 416 17.98 18.24 5.33
C GLN A 416 17.28 16.92 5.73
N GLY A 417 18.04 15.90 6.09
CA GLY A 417 17.55 14.61 6.56
C GLY A 417 17.94 13.45 5.65
N ALA A 418 17.89 12.27 6.24
CA ALA A 418 17.93 10.96 5.59
C ALA A 418 17.06 10.03 6.42
N VAL A 419 16.75 8.83 5.92
CA VAL A 419 15.88 7.89 6.60
C VAL A 419 16.50 6.51 6.69
N LEU A 420 16.22 5.83 7.79
CA LEU A 420 16.60 4.45 8.02
C LEU A 420 15.40 3.69 8.61
N LYS A 421 15.30 2.41 8.33
CA LYS A 421 14.31 1.50 8.90
C LYS A 421 14.98 0.61 9.95
N PRO A 422 14.92 0.95 11.25
CA PRO A 422 15.63 0.22 12.29
C PRO A 422 15.22 -1.24 12.39
N SER A 423 13.94 -1.55 12.23
CA SER A 423 13.41 -2.91 12.33
C SER A 423 13.94 -3.91 11.29
N ALA A 424 14.49 -3.42 10.17
CA ALA A 424 15.12 -4.23 9.12
C ALA A 424 16.66 -4.14 9.12
N ALA A 425 17.25 -3.31 9.97
CA ALA A 425 18.68 -3.14 10.11
C ALA A 425 19.31 -4.18 11.06
N THR A 426 20.61 -4.40 10.90
CA THR A 426 21.41 -5.19 11.84
C THR A 426 21.69 -4.36 13.10
N PRO A 427 21.24 -4.76 14.30
CA PRO A 427 21.34 -3.93 15.50
C PRO A 427 22.77 -3.45 15.82
N SER A 428 23.80 -4.28 15.62
CA SER A 428 25.20 -3.92 15.86
C SER A 428 25.75 -2.85 14.91
N LEU A 429 25.07 -2.61 13.77
CA LEU A 429 25.45 -1.60 12.76
C LEU A 429 24.69 -0.27 12.92
N LEU A 430 23.76 -0.18 13.88
CA LEU A 430 23.04 1.09 14.15
C LEU A 430 23.96 2.16 14.77
N THR A 431 25.06 1.74 15.38
CA THR A 431 26.16 2.62 15.79
C THR A 431 27.43 2.11 15.12
N HIS A 432 27.93 2.84 14.13
CA HIS A 432 29.04 2.38 13.30
C HIS A 432 29.94 3.54 12.87
N THR A 433 31.25 3.26 12.80
CA THR A 433 32.26 4.15 12.22
C THR A 433 33.13 3.32 11.29
N GLY A 434 33.26 3.75 10.05
CA GLY A 434 34.02 3.02 9.06
C GLY A 434 34.50 3.94 7.93
N ARG A 435 35.47 3.44 7.14
CA ARG A 435 35.95 4.12 5.95
C ARG A 435 34.87 4.09 4.86
N ALA A 436 34.60 5.23 4.22
CA ALA A 436 33.66 5.29 3.11
C ALA A 436 34.27 4.72 1.82
N VAL A 437 33.57 3.81 1.17
CA VAL A 437 33.82 3.36 -0.20
C VAL A 437 32.73 3.96 -1.09
N VAL A 438 33.13 4.98 -1.85
CA VAL A 438 32.20 5.80 -2.64
C VAL A 438 32.11 5.28 -4.07
N PHE A 439 30.89 5.13 -4.53
CA PHE A 439 30.53 4.87 -5.92
C PHE A 439 29.88 6.14 -6.49
N GLU A 440 30.44 6.65 -7.58
CA GLU A 440 30.04 7.93 -8.17
C GLU A 440 28.62 7.91 -8.77
N ASP A 441 28.20 6.76 -9.26
CA ASP A 441 26.86 6.49 -9.78
C ASP A 441 26.60 4.98 -9.84
N ILE A 442 25.44 4.60 -10.38
CA ILE A 442 25.03 3.18 -10.48
C ILE A 442 25.91 2.36 -11.43
N ASP A 443 26.49 2.98 -12.45
CA ASP A 443 27.33 2.26 -13.41
C ASP A 443 28.74 2.04 -12.84
N ASP A 444 29.30 3.01 -12.12
CA ASP A 444 30.53 2.84 -11.33
C ASP A 444 30.36 1.74 -10.27
N TYR A 445 29.21 1.72 -9.56
CA TYR A 445 28.91 0.66 -8.60
C TYR A 445 28.91 -0.73 -9.28
N LYS A 446 28.20 -0.90 -10.39
CA LYS A 446 28.12 -2.18 -11.12
C LYS A 446 29.48 -2.64 -11.63
N ALA A 447 30.31 -1.70 -12.09
CA ALA A 447 31.65 -2.02 -12.61
C ALA A 447 32.62 -2.47 -11.51
N ARG A 448 32.50 -1.92 -10.29
CA ARG A 448 33.51 -2.08 -9.24
C ARG A 448 33.12 -2.98 -8.10
N VAL A 449 31.83 -3.19 -7.81
CA VAL A 449 31.36 -3.87 -6.58
C VAL A 449 31.95 -5.29 -6.44
N ASP A 450 32.16 -5.98 -7.53
CA ASP A 450 32.70 -7.35 -7.54
C ASP A 450 34.18 -7.44 -8.01
N ASP A 451 34.86 -6.28 -8.18
CA ASP A 451 36.30 -6.29 -8.46
C ASP A 451 37.04 -6.86 -7.24
N PRO A 452 37.81 -7.96 -7.41
CA PRO A 452 38.61 -8.53 -6.32
C PRO A 452 39.62 -7.55 -5.72
N ASN A 453 40.07 -6.56 -6.50
CA ASN A 453 41.02 -5.53 -6.06
C ASN A 453 40.35 -4.32 -5.39
N LEU A 454 39.02 -4.23 -5.37
CA LEU A 454 38.34 -3.15 -4.66
C LEU A 454 38.76 -3.17 -3.18
N ASP A 455 39.34 -2.09 -2.70
CA ASP A 455 39.73 -1.96 -1.30
C ASP A 455 38.48 -1.75 -0.42
N ILE A 456 37.90 -2.87 0.02
CA ILE A 456 36.69 -2.90 0.87
C ILE A 456 36.72 -4.13 1.78
N ASP A 457 36.35 -3.91 3.04
CA ASP A 457 36.12 -4.93 4.06
C ASP A 457 34.77 -4.70 4.78
N GLU A 458 34.42 -5.57 5.70
CA GLU A 458 33.15 -5.56 6.43
C GLU A 458 32.94 -4.33 7.35
N THR A 459 34.01 -3.60 7.66
CA THR A 459 33.97 -2.39 8.50
C THR A 459 33.69 -1.12 7.68
N CYS A 460 33.79 -1.21 6.35
CA CYS A 460 33.59 -0.06 5.46
C CYS A 460 32.11 0.34 5.37
N VAL A 461 31.88 1.59 5.00
CA VAL A 461 30.56 2.14 4.67
C VAL A 461 30.47 2.30 3.14
N MET A 462 29.53 1.64 2.50
CA MET A 462 29.27 1.78 1.07
C MET A 462 28.42 3.04 0.82
N VAL A 463 28.85 3.89 -0.12
CA VAL A 463 28.14 5.14 -0.45
C VAL A 463 27.86 5.19 -1.95
N LEU A 464 26.58 5.26 -2.34
CA LEU A 464 26.15 5.38 -3.74
C LEU A 464 25.57 6.78 -4.00
N LYS A 465 26.19 7.50 -4.93
CA LYS A 465 25.82 8.86 -5.34
C LYS A 465 24.93 8.86 -6.58
N LYS A 466 24.31 10.01 -6.86
CA LYS A 466 23.56 10.34 -8.09
C LYS A 466 22.43 9.36 -8.45
N VAL A 467 21.75 8.85 -7.45
CA VAL A 467 20.57 7.99 -7.63
C VAL A 467 19.30 8.59 -7.01
N GLY A 468 19.39 9.82 -6.52
CA GLY A 468 18.25 10.67 -6.16
C GLY A 468 17.50 11.20 -7.40
N PRO A 469 16.41 11.98 -7.20
CA PRO A 469 15.51 12.42 -8.27
C PRO A 469 16.17 13.16 -9.44
N LYS A 470 17.24 13.95 -9.19
CA LYS A 470 17.98 14.69 -10.22
C LYS A 470 19.10 13.85 -10.84
N GLY A 471 19.79 13.05 -10.02
CA GLY A 471 20.90 12.22 -10.49
C GLY A 471 20.43 11.03 -11.33
N TYR A 472 19.27 10.45 -10.99
CA TYR A 472 18.68 9.35 -11.74
C TYR A 472 17.15 9.56 -11.87
N PRO A 473 16.61 9.70 -13.10
CA PRO A 473 15.19 10.01 -13.30
C PRO A 473 14.26 9.03 -12.59
N GLY A 474 13.39 9.55 -11.73
CA GLY A 474 12.44 8.78 -10.95
C GLY A 474 12.98 8.16 -9.66
N MET A 475 14.25 8.43 -9.29
CA MET A 475 14.82 7.95 -8.02
C MET A 475 14.63 6.43 -7.86
N PRO A 476 15.34 5.57 -8.64
CA PRO A 476 15.13 4.12 -8.67
C PRO A 476 15.46 3.44 -7.33
N GLU A 477 14.96 2.21 -7.15
CA GLU A 477 15.17 1.41 -5.94
C GLU A 477 16.51 0.66 -5.97
N VAL A 478 17.60 1.39 -6.02
CA VAL A 478 18.98 0.85 -6.09
C VAL A 478 19.82 1.13 -4.84
N GLY A 479 19.25 1.85 -3.88
CA GLY A 479 19.99 2.27 -2.67
C GLY A 479 20.38 1.13 -1.73
N ASN A 480 19.75 -0.04 -1.85
CA ASN A 480 20.10 -1.22 -1.03
C ASN A 480 21.40 -1.92 -1.45
N MET A 481 22.01 -1.53 -2.55
CA MET A 481 23.30 -2.06 -3.04
C MET A 481 23.62 -3.49 -2.57
N GLY A 482 23.81 -4.45 -3.48
CA GLY A 482 24.27 -5.79 -3.11
C GLY A 482 25.68 -5.74 -2.52
N LEU A 483 26.01 -6.65 -1.64
CA LEU A 483 27.35 -6.74 -1.06
C LEU A 483 28.38 -7.29 -2.07
N PRO A 484 29.67 -6.88 -1.96
CA PRO A 484 30.74 -7.43 -2.78
C PRO A 484 30.84 -8.95 -2.65
N LYS A 485 31.02 -9.66 -3.77
CA LYS A 485 31.10 -11.13 -3.81
C LYS A 485 32.12 -11.67 -2.79
N LYS A 486 33.32 -11.07 -2.72
CA LYS A 486 34.39 -11.49 -1.80
C LYS A 486 34.01 -11.39 -0.31
N LEU A 487 33.07 -10.49 0.05
CA LEU A 487 32.57 -10.40 1.42
C LEU A 487 31.44 -11.38 1.69
N LEU A 488 30.57 -11.62 0.70
CA LEU A 488 29.57 -12.70 0.77
C LEU A 488 30.22 -14.08 0.94
N GLU A 489 31.34 -14.34 0.24
CA GLU A 489 32.13 -15.57 0.38
C GLU A 489 32.74 -15.75 1.79
N LYS A 490 33.05 -14.64 2.49
CA LYS A 490 33.47 -14.63 3.89
C LYS A 490 32.31 -14.76 4.90
N GLY A 491 31.05 -14.80 4.41
CA GLY A 491 29.86 -14.91 5.26
C GLY A 491 29.33 -13.59 5.80
N VAL A 492 29.81 -12.42 5.30
CA VAL A 492 29.25 -11.11 5.64
C VAL A 492 27.83 -11.02 5.10
N LYS A 493 26.87 -10.64 5.96
CA LYS A 493 25.43 -10.62 5.63
C LYS A 493 24.88 -9.19 5.52
N ASP A 494 25.53 -8.20 6.11
CA ASP A 494 25.11 -6.80 6.11
C ASP A 494 26.30 -5.87 6.29
N MET A 495 26.16 -4.66 5.77
CA MET A 495 27.10 -3.54 5.93
C MET A 495 26.31 -2.25 5.96
N VAL A 496 26.86 -1.18 6.55
CA VAL A 496 26.25 0.14 6.45
C VAL A 496 26.32 0.64 5.01
N ARG A 497 25.19 1.02 4.46
CA ARG A 497 25.03 1.55 3.10
C ARG A 497 24.33 2.90 3.16
N ILE A 498 24.78 3.86 2.37
CA ILE A 498 24.23 5.22 2.33
C ILE A 498 23.95 5.61 0.88
N SER A 499 22.77 6.18 0.62
CA SER A 499 22.38 6.60 -0.72
C SER A 499 21.35 7.74 -0.69
N ASP A 500 21.37 8.59 -1.71
CA ASP A 500 20.31 9.55 -2.01
C ASP A 500 19.12 8.92 -2.76
N GLY A 501 19.21 7.62 -3.08
CA GLY A 501 18.16 6.84 -3.71
C GLY A 501 17.15 6.21 -2.73
N ARG A 502 16.27 5.38 -3.30
CA ARG A 502 15.32 4.51 -2.59
C ARG A 502 15.80 3.06 -2.59
N MET A 503 15.18 2.24 -1.77
CA MET A 503 15.30 0.78 -1.86
C MET A 503 13.92 0.13 -1.97
N SER A 504 13.89 -1.11 -2.44
CA SER A 504 12.68 -1.93 -2.40
C SER A 504 12.18 -2.09 -0.96
N GLY A 505 10.87 -1.98 -0.76
CA GLY A 505 10.24 -2.25 0.54
C GLY A 505 10.41 -3.71 1.01
N THR A 506 10.83 -4.62 0.11
CA THR A 506 11.13 -6.03 0.43
C THR A 506 12.59 -6.27 0.82
N GLY A 507 13.45 -5.25 0.68
CA GLY A 507 14.87 -5.33 1.05
C GLY A 507 15.08 -5.22 2.56
N PHE A 508 16.20 -5.75 3.02
CA PHE A 508 16.66 -5.66 4.41
C PHE A 508 18.09 -5.16 4.49
N GLY A 509 18.52 -4.81 5.70
CA GLY A 509 19.87 -4.37 6.02
C GLY A 509 19.95 -2.93 6.52
N THR A 510 21.15 -2.55 6.96
CA THR A 510 21.45 -1.23 7.53
C THR A 510 21.69 -0.23 6.42
N VAL A 511 20.61 0.36 5.91
CA VAL A 511 20.63 1.23 4.72
C VAL A 511 20.04 2.60 5.06
N VAL A 512 20.87 3.63 4.95
CA VAL A 512 20.49 5.05 5.04
C VAL A 512 20.09 5.53 3.65
N LEU A 513 18.87 6.01 3.49
CA LEU A 513 18.24 6.34 2.22
C LEU A 513 17.76 7.80 2.18
N HIS A 514 17.38 8.24 1.00
CA HIS A 514 16.80 9.57 0.79
C HIS A 514 17.69 10.70 1.34
N VAL A 515 19.01 10.52 1.30
CA VAL A 515 19.98 11.54 1.76
C VAL A 515 19.70 12.87 1.07
N SER A 516 19.48 13.92 1.87
CA SER A 516 19.11 15.24 1.35
C SER A 516 20.00 16.35 1.93
N PRO A 517 20.51 17.27 1.06
CA PRO A 517 20.32 17.31 -0.39
C PRO A 517 20.93 16.10 -1.11
N GLU A 518 20.35 15.76 -2.29
CA GLU A 518 20.94 14.69 -3.11
C GLU A 518 22.29 15.08 -3.70
N SER A 519 23.14 14.11 -3.98
CA SER A 519 24.53 14.33 -4.40
C SER A 519 24.70 14.92 -5.81
N ALA A 520 23.61 14.99 -6.59
CA ALA A 520 23.59 15.59 -7.93
C ALA A 520 23.23 17.09 -7.95
N ILE A 521 23.11 17.73 -6.78
CA ILE A 521 22.86 19.18 -6.65
C ILE A 521 24.18 19.94 -6.55
#